data_a76095bbc5c044649a9c34b52be88198
#
_entry.id   a76095bbc5c044649a9c34b52be88198
#
_cell.length_a   1.000
_cell.length_b   1.000
_cell.length_c   1.000
_cell.angle_alpha   90.00
_cell.angle_beta   90.00
_cell.angle_gamma   90.00
#
_symmetry.space_group_name_H-M   'P 1'
#
loop_
_entity.id
_entity.type
_entity.pdbx_description
1 polymer ?
#
loop_
_entity_poly.entity_id
_entity_poly.type
_entity_poly.pdbx_seq_one_letter_code
_entity_poly.pdbx_strand_id
1 'polypeptide(L)'
;DEADKYGIKIICDIVSNHIANADEARPDTVSNQVKKYEPEFYKKRKTYTRTYKGDANDSSVQAVVQGHVSKCPDLVTNDTAVQGYIINLLKECIDCGVDGFRFDAAKHIETEDDGEYASDYWKNITTSASSYYTQKTGDDLYIYGEILNNCGADRSYSSYTKYINVTDNRTGDAVLYNVTRGKASTATNAKYKSGVAASNAVLWAESHDTYEGSSGSSGFSNTAGISDENVVKAWAIVASRKDSTALFFARPGTALMGNISTDSTYKSTAVSEIIKFHNLFVGQSEKLG
;
A
#
# COMPACT_ATOMS: atom_id res chain seq x y z
N ASP A 1 -2.41 -24.17 3.57
CA ASP A 1 -1.98 -23.51 2.35
C ASP A 1 -0.54 -23.79 1.96
N GLU A 2 -0.14 -23.56 0.69
CA GLU A 2 1.24 -23.84 0.27
C GLU A 2 2.23 -22.89 0.97
N ALA A 3 1.89 -21.61 1.06
CA ALA A 3 2.71 -20.59 1.72
C ALA A 3 2.97 -20.91 3.20
N ASP A 4 1.96 -21.37 3.91
CA ASP A 4 2.05 -21.71 5.34
C ASP A 4 3.08 -22.79 5.63
N LYS A 5 3.28 -23.76 4.71
CA LYS A 5 4.29 -24.81 4.84
C LYS A 5 5.72 -24.26 4.93
N TYR A 6 5.93 -23.05 4.45
CA TYR A 6 7.20 -22.36 4.44
C TYR A 6 7.26 -21.19 5.42
N GLY A 7 6.22 -20.98 6.23
CA GLY A 7 6.11 -19.84 7.14
C GLY A 7 5.99 -18.48 6.43
N ILE A 8 5.49 -18.48 5.19
CA ILE A 8 5.31 -17.28 4.39
C ILE A 8 3.91 -16.73 4.64
N LYS A 9 3.82 -15.47 5.05
CA LYS A 9 2.58 -14.74 5.24
C LYS A 9 2.14 -14.06 3.94
N ILE A 10 0.85 -14.10 3.66
CA ILE A 10 0.25 -13.51 2.45
C ILE A 10 -0.43 -12.20 2.81
N ILE A 11 -0.03 -11.12 2.13
CA ILE A 11 -0.67 -9.81 2.24
C ILE A 11 -1.45 -9.55 0.94
N CYS A 12 -2.75 -9.29 1.07
CA CYS A 12 -3.62 -8.99 -0.06
C CYS A 12 -3.77 -7.48 -0.24
N ASP A 13 -3.72 -7.04 -1.50
CA ASP A 13 -3.95 -5.64 -1.87
C ASP A 13 -5.45 -5.36 -2.03
N ILE A 14 -5.96 -4.37 -1.30
CA ILE A 14 -7.37 -4.03 -1.21
C ILE A 14 -7.61 -2.62 -1.78
N VAL A 15 -8.32 -2.56 -2.89
CA VAL A 15 -8.78 -1.30 -3.48
C VAL A 15 -10.16 -0.98 -2.93
N SER A 16 -10.23 -0.16 -1.89
CA SER A 16 -11.48 0.17 -1.19
C SER A 16 -11.83 1.66 -1.20
N ASN A 17 -10.97 2.50 -1.78
CA ASN A 17 -11.26 3.92 -1.97
C ASN A 17 -12.19 4.16 -3.17
N HIS A 18 -12.02 3.43 -4.24
CA HIS A 18 -12.69 3.68 -5.52
C HIS A 18 -13.04 2.38 -6.24
N ILE A 19 -13.89 2.47 -7.25
CA ILE A 19 -14.13 1.39 -8.21
C ILE A 19 -13.46 1.72 -9.53
N ALA A 20 -13.10 0.68 -10.30
CA ALA A 20 -12.49 0.87 -11.60
C ALA A 20 -13.39 1.71 -12.53
N ASN A 21 -12.77 2.61 -13.29
CA ASN A 21 -13.45 3.32 -14.37
C ASN A 21 -13.58 2.37 -15.57
N ALA A 22 -14.69 1.62 -15.61
CA ALA A 22 -14.89 0.54 -16.57
C ALA A 22 -15.74 0.98 -17.75
N ASP A 23 -15.36 0.52 -18.93
CA ASP A 23 -16.16 0.63 -20.15
C ASP A 23 -17.17 -0.53 -20.19
N GLU A 24 -18.44 -0.24 -19.89
CA GLU A 24 -19.52 -1.22 -19.88
C GLU A 24 -19.84 -1.82 -21.27
N ALA A 25 -19.33 -1.21 -22.34
CA ALA A 25 -19.54 -1.73 -23.70
C ALA A 25 -18.71 -2.98 -24.00
N ARG A 26 -17.65 -3.25 -23.23
CA ARG A 26 -16.80 -4.42 -23.44
C ARG A 26 -17.18 -5.56 -22.49
N PRO A 27 -17.36 -6.79 -23.01
CA PRO A 27 -17.84 -7.94 -22.21
C PRO A 27 -16.95 -8.35 -21.04
N ASP A 28 -15.67 -8.09 -21.15
CA ASP A 28 -14.62 -8.45 -20.20
C ASP A 28 -14.25 -7.31 -19.23
N THR A 29 -15.00 -6.21 -19.24
CA THR A 29 -14.75 -5.09 -18.33
C THR A 29 -15.02 -5.45 -16.89
N VAL A 30 -14.37 -4.74 -15.96
CA VAL A 30 -14.60 -4.87 -14.52
C VAL A 30 -16.08 -4.65 -14.18
N SER A 31 -16.74 -3.67 -14.82
CA SER A 31 -18.17 -3.41 -14.62
C SER A 31 -19.04 -4.63 -14.94
N ASN A 32 -18.76 -5.32 -16.04
CA ASN A 32 -19.48 -6.54 -16.41
C ASN A 32 -19.16 -7.71 -15.47
N GLN A 33 -17.92 -7.81 -14.98
CA GLN A 33 -17.57 -8.83 -13.98
C GLN A 33 -18.31 -8.58 -12.66
N VAL A 34 -18.33 -7.35 -12.15
CA VAL A 34 -19.09 -7.01 -10.95
C VAL A 34 -20.58 -7.26 -11.14
N LYS A 35 -21.15 -6.92 -12.30
CA LYS A 35 -22.55 -7.23 -12.62
C LYS A 35 -22.87 -8.73 -12.57
N LYS A 36 -21.92 -9.55 -12.97
CA LYS A 36 -22.06 -11.01 -13.01
C LYS A 36 -21.94 -11.65 -11.62
N TYR A 37 -20.91 -11.25 -10.84
CA TYR A 37 -20.55 -11.90 -9.60
C TYR A 37 -21.13 -11.21 -8.36
N GLU A 38 -21.31 -9.88 -8.43
CA GLU A 38 -21.85 -9.05 -7.34
C GLU A 38 -23.04 -8.20 -7.83
N PRO A 39 -24.15 -8.84 -8.29
CA PRO A 39 -25.25 -8.13 -8.94
C PRO A 39 -25.96 -7.12 -8.04
N GLU A 40 -26.01 -7.35 -6.74
CA GLU A 40 -26.66 -6.43 -5.80
C GLU A 40 -25.82 -5.18 -5.57
N PHE A 41 -24.49 -5.31 -5.44
CA PHE A 41 -23.58 -4.18 -5.43
C PHE A 41 -23.68 -3.40 -6.73
N TYR A 42 -23.65 -4.07 -7.88
CA TYR A 42 -23.76 -3.43 -9.19
C TYR A 42 -25.04 -2.60 -9.33
N LYS A 43 -26.18 -3.11 -8.90
CA LYS A 43 -27.47 -2.38 -8.93
C LYS A 43 -27.41 -1.08 -8.15
N LYS A 44 -26.71 -1.08 -7.01
CA LYS A 44 -26.58 0.06 -6.08
C LYS A 44 -25.32 0.89 -6.30
N ARG A 45 -24.46 0.56 -7.27
CA ARG A 45 -23.14 1.19 -7.43
C ARG A 45 -23.18 2.72 -7.49
N LYS A 46 -24.18 3.29 -8.11
CA LYS A 46 -24.37 4.76 -8.19
C LYS A 46 -24.70 5.39 -6.83
N THR A 47 -25.31 4.64 -5.93
CA THR A 47 -25.57 5.07 -4.56
C THR A 47 -24.30 4.95 -3.71
N TYR A 48 -23.45 3.97 -4.02
CA TYR A 48 -22.22 3.68 -3.29
C TYR A 48 -21.01 4.48 -3.81
N THR A 49 -21.18 5.29 -4.85
CA THR A 49 -20.14 6.20 -5.34
C THR A 49 -20.51 7.65 -5.06
N ARG A 50 -19.51 8.49 -4.77
CA ARG A 50 -19.69 9.88 -4.44
C ARG A 50 -20.20 10.70 -5.65
N THR A 51 -20.92 11.76 -5.35
CA THR A 51 -21.40 12.71 -6.35
C THR A 51 -20.38 13.80 -6.69
N TYR A 52 -19.35 13.97 -5.87
CA TYR A 52 -18.24 14.87 -6.15
C TYR A 52 -17.55 14.47 -7.46
N LYS A 53 -17.27 15.43 -8.34
CA LYS A 53 -16.77 15.17 -9.71
C LYS A 53 -15.36 15.71 -9.95
N GLY A 54 -14.72 16.26 -8.91
CA GLY A 54 -13.33 16.73 -9.00
C GLY A 54 -12.34 15.58 -8.96
N ASP A 55 -11.18 15.77 -9.57
CA ASP A 55 -10.05 14.84 -9.40
C ASP A 55 -9.42 15.00 -8.01
N ALA A 56 -8.91 13.91 -7.48
CA ALA A 56 -8.21 13.93 -6.20
C ALA A 56 -6.94 14.79 -6.28
N ASN A 57 -6.79 15.68 -5.32
CA ASN A 57 -5.62 16.55 -5.18
C ASN A 57 -5.48 17.06 -3.73
N ASP A 58 -4.36 17.67 -3.41
CA ASP A 58 -4.01 18.10 -2.05
C ASP A 58 -4.54 19.48 -1.65
N SER A 59 -5.45 20.10 -2.43
CA SER A 59 -5.89 21.49 -2.22
C SER A 59 -6.89 21.67 -1.07
N SER A 60 -7.65 20.65 -0.73
CA SER A 60 -8.61 20.65 0.37
C SER A 60 -8.88 19.23 0.86
N VAL A 61 -9.35 19.09 2.10
CA VAL A 61 -9.75 17.79 2.65
C VAL A 61 -10.76 17.10 1.73
N GLN A 62 -11.79 17.83 1.25
CA GLN A 62 -12.75 17.28 0.31
C GLN A 62 -12.10 16.73 -0.96
N ALA A 63 -11.19 17.49 -1.57
CA ALA A 63 -10.52 17.05 -2.79
C ALA A 63 -9.63 15.82 -2.56
N VAL A 64 -9.04 15.70 -1.37
CA VAL A 64 -8.26 14.50 -1.00
C VAL A 64 -9.17 13.28 -0.85
N VAL A 65 -10.26 13.40 -0.06
CA VAL A 65 -11.04 12.23 0.42
C VAL A 65 -12.31 11.94 -0.37
N GLN A 66 -12.65 12.76 -1.36
CA GLN A 66 -13.82 12.57 -2.23
C GLN A 66 -13.48 12.70 -3.72
N GLY A 67 -12.25 13.06 -4.04
CA GLY A 67 -11.80 13.26 -5.41
C GLY A 67 -11.55 11.94 -6.13
N HIS A 68 -11.80 11.93 -7.43
CA HIS A 68 -11.57 10.77 -8.27
C HIS A 68 -10.07 10.51 -8.46
N VAL A 69 -9.57 9.41 -7.93
CA VAL A 69 -8.20 8.94 -8.18
C VAL A 69 -8.15 8.36 -9.60
N SER A 70 -7.32 8.94 -10.47
CA SER A 70 -7.18 8.49 -11.86
C SER A 70 -8.52 8.36 -12.61
N LYS A 71 -9.48 9.27 -12.33
CA LYS A 71 -10.84 9.25 -12.87
C LYS A 71 -11.70 8.05 -12.43
N CYS A 72 -11.25 7.26 -11.50
CA CYS A 72 -12.03 6.17 -10.92
C CYS A 72 -13.10 6.74 -9.97
N PRO A 73 -14.35 6.29 -10.07
CA PRO A 73 -15.40 6.74 -9.16
C PRO A 73 -15.09 6.40 -7.72
N ASP A 74 -15.08 7.43 -6.87
CA ASP A 74 -14.80 7.31 -5.45
C ASP A 74 -15.98 6.67 -4.70
N LEU A 75 -15.68 5.76 -3.75
CA LEU A 75 -16.69 5.09 -2.94
C LEU A 75 -17.13 5.98 -1.76
N VAL A 76 -18.37 5.84 -1.34
CA VAL A 76 -18.90 6.50 -0.13
C VAL A 76 -18.44 5.69 1.09
N THR A 77 -17.16 5.78 1.42
CA THR A 77 -16.47 4.99 2.46
C THR A 77 -17.00 5.23 3.87
N ASN A 78 -17.67 6.35 4.12
CA ASN A 78 -18.40 6.62 5.36
C ASN A 78 -19.80 5.94 5.42
N ASP A 79 -20.27 5.33 4.34
CA ASP A 79 -21.54 4.58 4.34
C ASP A 79 -21.34 3.18 4.97
N THR A 80 -22.17 2.83 5.93
CA THR A 80 -22.08 1.55 6.66
C THR A 80 -22.32 0.34 5.77
N ALA A 81 -23.11 0.47 4.71
CA ALA A 81 -23.31 -0.63 3.77
C ALA A 81 -22.05 -0.86 2.92
N VAL A 82 -21.37 0.22 2.49
CA VAL A 82 -20.08 0.13 1.79
C VAL A 82 -19.04 -0.51 2.70
N GLN A 83 -18.94 -0.06 3.96
CA GLN A 83 -18.05 -0.67 4.96
C GLN A 83 -18.37 -2.16 5.17
N GLY A 84 -19.65 -2.53 5.19
CA GLY A 84 -20.10 -3.92 5.32
C GLY A 84 -19.61 -4.80 4.16
N TYR A 85 -19.64 -4.33 2.92
CA TYR A 85 -19.07 -5.05 1.77
C TYR A 85 -17.57 -5.24 1.90
N ILE A 86 -16.85 -4.19 2.32
CA ILE A 86 -15.39 -4.27 2.50
C ILE A 86 -15.05 -5.23 3.63
N ILE A 87 -15.72 -5.16 4.78
CA ILE A 87 -15.50 -6.09 5.90
C ILE A 87 -15.75 -7.54 5.47
N ASN A 88 -16.79 -7.82 4.69
CA ASN A 88 -17.05 -9.16 4.17
C ASN A 88 -15.95 -9.63 3.23
N LEU A 89 -15.49 -8.77 2.32
CA LEU A 89 -14.35 -9.08 1.45
C LEU A 89 -13.10 -9.45 2.26
N LEU A 90 -12.76 -8.66 3.29
CA LEU A 90 -11.59 -8.95 4.13
C LEU A 90 -11.73 -10.29 4.84
N LYS A 91 -12.92 -10.60 5.37
CA LYS A 91 -13.19 -11.91 6.01
C LYS A 91 -13.06 -13.07 5.03
N GLU A 92 -13.57 -12.94 3.82
CA GLU A 92 -13.41 -13.95 2.76
C GLU A 92 -11.93 -14.15 2.39
N CYS A 93 -11.16 -13.07 2.29
CA CYS A 93 -9.71 -13.15 2.08
C CYS A 93 -9.01 -13.90 3.23
N ILE A 94 -9.37 -13.60 4.49
CA ILE A 94 -8.84 -14.32 5.67
C ILE A 94 -9.23 -15.79 5.61
N ASP A 95 -10.46 -16.12 5.19
CA ASP A 95 -10.93 -17.50 5.02
C ASP A 95 -10.13 -18.25 3.94
N CYS A 96 -9.60 -17.53 2.95
CA CYS A 96 -8.71 -18.05 1.93
C CYS A 96 -7.24 -18.15 2.37
N GLY A 97 -6.89 -17.72 3.58
CA GLY A 97 -5.54 -17.83 4.13
C GLY A 97 -4.69 -16.55 3.97
N VAL A 98 -5.32 -15.39 3.84
CA VAL A 98 -4.62 -14.09 3.85
C VAL A 98 -4.30 -13.70 5.28
N ASP A 99 -3.06 -13.26 5.52
CA ASP A 99 -2.50 -12.90 6.83
C ASP A 99 -2.38 -11.40 7.06
N GLY A 100 -2.64 -10.59 6.05
CA GLY A 100 -2.55 -9.15 6.16
C GLY A 100 -3.11 -8.42 4.96
N PHE A 101 -3.22 -7.11 5.07
CA PHE A 101 -3.77 -6.28 4.00
C PHE A 101 -2.92 -5.04 3.72
N ARG A 102 -2.76 -4.72 2.44
CA ARG A 102 -2.39 -3.40 1.95
C ARG A 102 -3.64 -2.69 1.47
N PHE A 103 -3.91 -1.49 1.95
CA PHE A 103 -4.98 -0.65 1.40
C PHE A 103 -4.40 0.30 0.37
N ASP A 104 -4.81 0.11 -0.89
CA ASP A 104 -4.52 1.01 -1.99
C ASP A 104 -5.14 2.38 -1.75
N ALA A 105 -4.46 3.43 -2.18
CA ALA A 105 -4.94 4.81 -2.12
C ALA A 105 -5.49 5.22 -0.72
N ALA A 106 -4.93 4.67 0.36
CA ALA A 106 -5.41 4.93 1.73
C ALA A 106 -5.43 6.42 2.10
N LYS A 107 -4.53 7.23 1.51
CA LYS A 107 -4.55 8.69 1.59
C LYS A 107 -5.92 9.29 1.29
N HIS A 108 -6.63 8.70 0.35
CA HIS A 108 -7.89 9.22 -0.19
C HIS A 108 -9.12 8.72 0.56
N ILE A 109 -8.95 7.94 1.62
CA ILE A 109 -10.02 7.54 2.54
C ILE A 109 -9.99 8.47 3.74
N GLU A 110 -11.15 8.95 4.13
CA GLU A 110 -11.33 9.85 5.28
C GLU A 110 -10.97 9.17 6.61
N THR A 111 -10.53 9.99 7.56
CA THR A 111 -10.24 9.63 8.94
C THR A 111 -11.24 10.28 9.89
N GLU A 112 -11.19 9.92 11.17
CA GLU A 112 -12.01 10.54 12.21
C GLU A 112 -11.66 12.02 12.46
N ASP A 113 -10.49 12.48 12.01
CA ASP A 113 -9.97 13.84 12.23
C ASP A 113 -10.25 14.79 11.05
N ASP A 114 -11.00 14.37 10.01
CA ASP A 114 -11.24 15.13 8.78
C ASP A 114 -12.43 16.11 8.84
N GLY A 115 -12.80 16.55 10.06
CA GLY A 115 -13.83 17.59 10.26
C GLY A 115 -15.20 17.18 9.73
N GLU A 116 -15.78 17.95 8.82
CA GLU A 116 -17.08 17.66 8.22
C GLU A 116 -17.11 16.39 7.35
N TYR A 117 -15.95 15.93 6.91
CA TYR A 117 -15.78 14.70 6.11
C TYR A 117 -15.40 13.49 6.98
N ALA A 118 -15.29 13.65 8.31
CA ALA A 118 -14.82 12.61 9.23
C ALA A 118 -15.64 11.31 9.14
N SER A 119 -14.96 10.19 9.31
CA SER A 119 -15.55 8.86 9.27
C SER A 119 -14.84 7.90 10.21
N ASP A 120 -15.59 6.96 10.77
CA ASP A 120 -15.08 5.82 11.53
C ASP A 120 -14.59 4.66 10.64
N TYR A 121 -14.37 4.90 9.33
CA TYR A 121 -13.99 3.86 8.38
C TYR A 121 -12.83 3.00 8.89
N TRP A 122 -11.69 3.62 9.15
CA TRP A 122 -10.48 2.88 9.57
C TRP A 122 -10.72 2.08 10.83
N LYS A 123 -11.33 2.67 11.84
CA LYS A 123 -11.68 1.99 13.08
C LYS A 123 -12.57 0.77 12.85
N ASN A 124 -13.64 0.92 12.08
CA ASN A 124 -14.60 -0.14 11.83
C ASN A 124 -13.99 -1.29 11.02
N ILE A 125 -13.28 -0.95 9.93
CA ILE A 125 -12.67 -1.94 9.05
C ILE A 125 -11.59 -2.72 9.77
N THR A 126 -10.64 -2.02 10.42
CA THR A 126 -9.50 -2.68 11.08
C THR A 126 -9.92 -3.49 12.29
N THR A 127 -10.83 -2.96 13.14
CA THR A 127 -11.31 -3.70 14.30
C THR A 127 -12.04 -4.97 13.88
N SER A 128 -12.90 -4.89 12.85
CA SER A 128 -13.66 -6.05 12.40
C SER A 128 -12.76 -7.13 11.79
N ALA A 129 -11.82 -6.73 10.95
CA ALA A 129 -10.88 -7.66 10.30
C ALA A 129 -9.92 -8.30 11.32
N SER A 130 -9.31 -7.48 12.19
CA SER A 130 -8.37 -7.97 13.21
C SER A 130 -9.04 -8.91 14.20
N SER A 131 -10.24 -8.56 14.69
CA SER A 131 -10.98 -9.44 15.60
C SER A 131 -11.31 -10.79 14.95
N TYR A 132 -11.70 -10.78 13.67
CA TYR A 132 -11.99 -11.99 12.93
C TYR A 132 -10.74 -12.85 12.71
N TYR A 133 -9.62 -12.22 12.34
CA TYR A 133 -8.35 -12.91 12.12
C TYR A 133 -7.81 -13.52 13.41
N THR A 134 -7.75 -12.74 14.50
CA THR A 134 -7.28 -13.24 15.81
C THR A 134 -8.15 -14.38 16.34
N GLN A 135 -9.47 -14.29 16.17
CA GLN A 135 -10.37 -15.39 16.57
C GLN A 135 -10.05 -16.69 15.80
N LYS A 136 -9.61 -16.55 14.55
CA LYS A 136 -9.38 -17.69 13.65
C LYS A 136 -8.00 -18.32 13.80
N THR A 137 -6.98 -17.49 14.01
CA THR A 137 -5.56 -17.89 13.98
C THR A 137 -4.87 -17.81 15.33
N GLY A 138 -5.33 -16.96 16.23
CA GLY A 138 -4.64 -16.60 17.46
C GLY A 138 -3.56 -15.52 17.30
N ASP A 139 -3.29 -15.08 16.06
CA ASP A 139 -2.25 -14.11 15.71
C ASP A 139 -2.84 -12.71 15.48
N ASP A 140 -1.97 -11.71 15.39
CA ASP A 140 -2.32 -10.34 15.01
C ASP A 140 -2.34 -10.17 13.49
N LEU A 141 -3.36 -9.48 12.98
CA LEU A 141 -3.48 -9.14 11.57
C LEU A 141 -2.57 -7.96 11.21
N TYR A 142 -1.73 -8.11 10.20
CA TYR A 142 -0.90 -7.02 9.72
C TYR A 142 -1.65 -6.15 8.70
N ILE A 143 -1.72 -4.84 8.94
CA ILE A 143 -2.41 -3.91 8.02
C ILE A 143 -1.54 -2.69 7.76
N TYR A 144 -1.43 -2.29 6.49
CA TYR A 144 -0.86 -1.01 6.13
C TYR A 144 -1.61 -0.35 4.97
N GLY A 145 -1.48 0.96 4.88
CA GLY A 145 -2.10 1.77 3.83
C GLY A 145 -1.08 2.51 3.00
N GLU A 146 -1.37 2.62 1.71
CA GLU A 146 -0.58 3.44 0.81
C GLU A 146 -0.90 4.92 0.99
N ILE A 147 0.08 5.68 1.45
CA ILE A 147 0.04 7.14 1.53
C ILE A 147 1.29 7.66 0.83
N LEU A 148 1.14 8.15 -0.40
CA LEU A 148 2.25 8.67 -1.18
C LEU A 148 2.50 10.15 -0.88
N ASN A 149 3.75 10.49 -0.66
CA ASN A 149 4.32 11.81 -0.41
C ASN A 149 3.90 12.46 0.93
N ASN A 150 2.63 12.66 1.17
CA ASN A 150 2.04 13.26 2.37
C ASN A 150 0.53 12.92 2.43
N CYS A 151 -0.14 13.32 3.51
CA CYS A 151 -1.58 13.07 3.67
C CYS A 151 -2.48 14.06 2.93
N GLY A 152 -1.94 15.12 2.33
CA GLY A 152 -2.69 16.19 1.65
C GLY A 152 -3.46 17.11 2.60
N ALA A 153 -3.69 18.35 2.18
CA ALA A 153 -4.55 19.32 2.87
C ALA A 153 -4.29 19.45 4.39
N ASP A 154 -3.03 19.48 4.79
CA ASP A 154 -2.57 19.55 6.19
C ASP A 154 -3.04 18.40 7.10
N ARG A 155 -3.50 17.28 6.51
CA ARG A 155 -3.87 16.06 7.23
C ARG A 155 -2.65 15.37 7.82
N SER A 156 -2.84 14.61 8.88
CA SER A 156 -1.74 14.00 9.65
C SER A 156 -1.67 12.49 9.47
N TYR A 157 -0.45 11.96 9.37
CA TYR A 157 -0.20 10.52 9.48
C TYR A 157 -0.70 9.92 10.80
N SER A 158 -0.72 10.73 11.89
CA SER A 158 -1.19 10.24 13.20
C SER A 158 -2.64 9.76 13.18
N SER A 159 -3.48 10.31 12.32
CA SER A 159 -4.87 9.88 12.16
C SER A 159 -4.97 8.46 11.59
N TYR A 160 -4.05 8.08 10.72
CA TYR A 160 -3.96 6.74 10.15
C TYR A 160 -3.25 5.75 11.07
N THR A 161 -2.15 6.18 11.71
CA THR A 161 -1.30 5.27 12.51
C THR A 161 -1.94 4.82 13.82
N LYS A 162 -3.12 5.34 14.16
CA LYS A 162 -3.98 4.77 15.19
C LYS A 162 -4.49 3.37 14.82
N TYR A 163 -4.56 3.06 13.52
CA TYR A 163 -5.25 1.88 12.99
C TYR A 163 -4.40 1.02 12.07
N ILE A 164 -3.48 1.64 11.31
CA ILE A 164 -2.71 0.97 10.26
C ILE A 164 -1.26 1.48 10.24
N ASN A 165 -0.36 0.68 9.70
CA ASN A 165 0.94 1.16 9.27
C ASN A 165 0.81 1.95 7.97
N VAL A 166 1.79 2.78 7.64
CA VAL A 166 1.72 3.66 6.47
C VAL A 166 3.01 3.63 5.67
N THR A 167 2.89 3.80 4.37
CA THR A 167 4.05 3.87 3.49
C THR A 167 4.83 5.18 3.68
N ASP A 168 6.16 5.09 3.58
CA ASP A 168 7.05 6.26 3.51
C ASP A 168 7.93 6.17 2.27
N ASN A 169 7.30 6.33 1.10
CA ASN A 169 7.97 6.30 -0.19
C ASN A 169 9.08 7.34 -0.30
N ARG A 170 8.92 8.53 0.29
CA ARG A 170 9.90 9.62 0.21
C ARG A 170 11.24 9.25 0.86
N THR A 171 11.23 8.43 1.90
CA THR A 171 12.46 7.90 2.50
C THR A 171 13.16 6.94 1.55
N GLY A 172 12.43 5.99 0.96
CA GLY A 172 12.97 5.06 -0.04
C GLY A 172 13.51 5.77 -1.27
N ASP A 173 12.75 6.73 -1.80
CA ASP A 173 13.17 7.58 -2.93
C ASP A 173 14.48 8.33 -2.62
N ALA A 174 14.61 8.90 -1.41
CA ALA A 174 15.82 9.60 -1.02
C ALA A 174 17.03 8.65 -0.91
N VAL A 175 16.81 7.43 -0.44
CA VAL A 175 17.86 6.40 -0.40
C VAL A 175 18.30 6.04 -1.81
N LEU A 176 17.38 5.68 -2.68
CA LEU A 176 17.68 5.30 -4.07
C LEU A 176 18.38 6.43 -4.83
N TYR A 177 17.89 7.67 -4.68
CA TYR A 177 18.48 8.87 -5.27
C TYR A 177 19.94 9.06 -4.87
N ASN A 178 20.28 8.90 -3.60
CA ASN A 178 21.64 9.03 -3.13
C ASN A 178 22.54 7.88 -3.57
N VAL A 179 22.03 6.65 -3.55
CA VAL A 179 22.77 5.47 -4.02
C VAL A 179 23.14 5.61 -5.49
N THR A 180 22.21 6.02 -6.36
CA THR A 180 22.47 6.19 -7.80
C THR A 180 23.49 7.27 -8.11
N ARG A 181 23.81 8.16 -7.16
CA ARG A 181 24.83 9.21 -7.26
C ARG A 181 26.12 8.91 -6.51
N GLY A 182 26.30 7.69 -6.05
CA GLY A 182 27.48 7.29 -5.31
C GLY A 182 27.61 7.91 -3.91
N LYS A 183 26.49 8.39 -3.33
CA LYS A 183 26.44 9.04 -2.01
C LYS A 183 25.86 8.11 -0.94
N ALA A 184 26.41 6.91 -0.80
CA ALA A 184 25.89 5.90 0.12
C ALA A 184 25.82 6.39 1.58
N SER A 185 26.83 7.14 2.06
CA SER A 185 26.83 7.70 3.41
C SER A 185 25.66 8.68 3.67
N THR A 186 25.23 9.43 2.65
CA THR A 186 24.03 10.27 2.76
C THR A 186 22.75 9.42 2.76
N ALA A 187 22.75 8.34 2.00
CA ALA A 187 21.61 7.40 1.94
C ALA A 187 21.40 6.70 3.30
N THR A 188 22.48 6.24 3.95
CA THR A 188 22.39 5.56 5.26
C THR A 188 21.87 6.47 6.37
N ASN A 189 22.09 7.79 6.27
CA ASN A 189 21.60 8.79 7.22
C ASN A 189 20.20 9.34 6.90
N ALA A 190 19.50 8.79 5.89
CA ALA A 190 18.17 9.27 5.53
C ALA A 190 17.18 9.09 6.70
N LYS A 191 16.56 10.20 7.12
CA LYS A 191 15.51 10.19 8.14
C LYS A 191 14.17 9.83 7.50
N TYR A 192 13.28 9.27 8.30
CA TYR A 192 11.90 9.03 7.87
C TYR A 192 11.22 10.33 7.47
N LYS A 193 10.82 10.43 6.21
CA LYS A 193 10.25 11.66 5.64
C LYS A 193 8.80 11.89 6.02
N SER A 194 8.07 10.82 6.34
CA SER A 194 6.71 10.90 6.86
C SER A 194 6.65 11.49 8.28
N GLY A 195 7.73 11.36 9.05
CA GLY A 195 7.76 11.73 10.45
C GLY A 195 7.03 10.74 11.38
N VAL A 196 6.58 9.59 10.86
CA VAL A 196 5.99 8.52 11.68
C VAL A 196 7.04 7.76 12.47
N ALA A 197 6.62 7.06 13.52
CA ALA A 197 7.49 6.13 14.23
C ALA A 197 7.99 5.03 13.27
N ALA A 198 9.21 4.57 13.46
CA ALA A 198 9.79 3.54 12.62
C ALA A 198 8.91 2.27 12.53
N SER A 199 8.33 1.86 13.66
CA SER A 199 7.41 0.71 13.76
C SER A 199 6.12 0.85 12.93
N ASN A 200 5.76 2.07 12.52
CA ASN A 200 4.59 2.32 11.67
C ASN A 200 4.98 2.59 10.21
N ALA A 201 6.27 2.63 9.89
CA ALA A 201 6.75 2.95 8.56
C ALA A 201 6.92 1.69 7.69
N VAL A 202 6.38 1.73 6.49
CA VAL A 202 6.60 0.73 5.44
C VAL A 202 7.47 1.36 4.36
N LEU A 203 8.64 0.78 4.11
CA LEU A 203 9.68 1.31 3.24
C LEU A 203 9.94 0.39 2.05
N TRP A 204 10.31 0.98 0.93
CA TRP A 204 10.85 0.28 -0.25
C TRP A 204 11.92 1.11 -0.95
N ALA A 205 12.75 0.48 -1.77
CA ALA A 205 13.67 1.18 -2.66
C ALA A 205 12.98 1.55 -3.98
N GLU A 206 12.09 0.70 -4.46
CA GLU A 206 11.20 0.94 -5.59
C GLU A 206 9.87 0.19 -5.38
N SER A 207 8.83 0.61 -6.09
CA SER A 207 7.53 -0.02 -6.12
C SER A 207 7.09 -0.26 -7.57
N HIS A 208 5.94 -0.93 -7.76
CA HIS A 208 5.32 -1.08 -9.07
C HIS A 208 5.09 0.26 -9.76
N ASP A 209 4.61 1.28 -9.02
CA ASP A 209 4.37 2.62 -9.54
C ASP A 209 5.64 3.34 -9.99
N THR A 210 6.70 3.30 -9.17
CA THR A 210 7.98 3.93 -9.54
C THR A 210 8.63 3.19 -10.71
N TYR A 211 8.48 1.87 -10.79
CA TYR A 211 9.01 1.07 -11.88
C TYR A 211 8.33 1.40 -13.21
N GLU A 212 7.02 1.53 -13.23
CA GLU A 212 6.23 1.88 -14.42
C GLU A 212 6.25 3.38 -14.75
N GLY A 213 6.70 4.21 -13.83
CA GLY A 213 6.78 5.66 -14.02
C GLY A 213 5.49 6.40 -13.74
N SER A 214 4.53 5.78 -13.03
CA SER A 214 3.22 6.34 -12.74
C SER A 214 3.15 7.16 -11.46
N SER A 215 4.06 6.95 -10.51
CA SER A 215 4.03 7.72 -9.27
C SER A 215 4.64 9.10 -9.42
N GLY A 216 3.88 10.12 -9.09
CA GLY A 216 4.36 11.50 -9.00
C GLY A 216 5.32 11.77 -7.83
N SER A 217 5.97 10.77 -7.26
CA SER A 217 6.84 10.93 -6.12
C SER A 217 8.26 11.36 -6.49
N SER A 218 8.66 12.40 -5.86
CA SER A 218 10.00 12.93 -5.53
C SER A 218 11.22 12.52 -6.39
N GLY A 219 11.14 12.43 -7.69
CA GLY A 219 12.33 12.42 -8.54
C GLY A 219 12.73 11.09 -9.18
N PHE A 220 12.06 9.99 -8.86
CA PHE A 220 12.17 8.74 -9.61
C PHE A 220 10.79 8.31 -10.10
N SER A 221 10.47 8.70 -11.30
CA SER A 221 9.26 8.29 -12.02
C SER A 221 9.57 7.24 -13.09
N ASN A 222 10.58 6.49 -13.04
CA ASN A 222 10.89 5.37 -13.94
C ASN A 222 12.14 4.66 -13.43
N THR A 223 11.99 3.84 -12.43
CA THR A 223 13.12 3.10 -11.88
C THR A 223 13.54 1.91 -12.75
N ALA A 224 12.76 1.56 -13.76
CA ALA A 224 13.11 0.50 -14.71
C ALA A 224 14.49 0.72 -15.37
N GLY A 225 14.90 1.99 -15.55
CA GLY A 225 16.22 2.35 -16.09
C GLY A 225 17.38 2.29 -15.07
N ILE A 226 17.09 2.04 -13.79
CA ILE A 226 18.12 1.92 -12.74
C ILE A 226 18.63 0.49 -12.70
N SER A 227 19.97 0.33 -12.61
CA SER A 227 20.58 -1.00 -12.56
C SER A 227 20.15 -1.78 -11.31
N ASP A 228 20.01 -3.10 -11.44
CA ASP A 228 19.68 -4.00 -10.33
C ASP A 228 20.66 -3.85 -9.17
N GLU A 229 21.95 -3.63 -9.45
CA GLU A 229 22.96 -3.38 -8.43
C GLU A 229 22.62 -2.17 -7.56
N ASN A 230 22.18 -1.07 -8.14
CA ASN A 230 21.80 0.13 -7.39
C ASN A 230 20.49 -0.08 -6.60
N VAL A 231 19.52 -0.79 -7.17
CA VAL A 231 18.29 -1.14 -6.47
C VAL A 231 18.58 -2.05 -5.27
N VAL A 232 19.40 -3.07 -5.44
CA VAL A 232 19.80 -3.98 -4.34
C VAL A 232 20.60 -3.24 -3.26
N LYS A 233 21.48 -2.30 -3.62
CA LYS A 233 22.19 -1.45 -2.64
C LYS A 233 21.21 -0.57 -1.86
N ALA A 234 20.26 0.06 -2.54
CA ALA A 234 19.24 0.88 -1.88
C ALA A 234 18.34 0.01 -0.99
N TRP A 235 17.95 -1.16 -1.46
CA TRP A 235 17.22 -2.16 -0.69
C TRP A 235 17.97 -2.57 0.58
N ALA A 236 19.26 -2.82 0.51
CA ALA A 236 20.06 -3.16 1.67
C ALA A 236 20.00 -2.08 2.77
N ILE A 237 20.02 -0.81 2.37
CA ILE A 237 19.91 0.32 3.31
C ILE A 237 18.50 0.38 3.90
N VAL A 238 17.45 0.26 3.08
CA VAL A 238 16.06 0.28 3.53
C VAL A 238 15.78 -0.88 4.47
N ALA A 239 16.19 -2.09 4.11
CA ALA A 239 15.97 -3.31 4.91
C ALA A 239 16.84 -3.37 6.18
N SER A 240 17.88 -2.56 6.27
CA SER A 240 18.69 -2.47 7.49
C SER A 240 18.14 -1.52 8.55
N ARG A 241 17.02 -0.85 8.25
CA ARG A 241 16.42 0.11 9.17
C ARG A 241 15.69 -0.59 10.31
N LYS A 242 15.87 -0.01 11.51
CA LYS A 242 15.24 -0.49 12.73
C LYS A 242 13.71 -0.35 12.67
N ASP A 243 13.03 -1.37 13.14
CA ASP A 243 11.59 -1.43 13.42
C ASP A 243 10.66 -1.20 12.22
N SER A 244 11.15 -0.81 11.04
CA SER A 244 10.31 -0.59 9.87
C SER A 244 10.04 -1.89 9.10
N THR A 245 8.89 -1.96 8.46
CA THR A 245 8.63 -3.00 7.46
C THR A 245 9.32 -2.64 6.16
N ALA A 246 10.09 -3.56 5.60
CA ALA A 246 10.81 -3.35 4.34
C ALA A 246 10.20 -4.22 3.24
N LEU A 247 9.81 -3.60 2.11
CA LEU A 247 9.24 -4.27 0.95
C LEU A 247 10.26 -4.32 -0.20
N PHE A 248 10.51 -5.51 -0.73
CA PHE A 248 11.28 -5.68 -1.96
C PHE A 248 10.33 -5.82 -3.14
N PHE A 249 10.51 -4.97 -4.16
CA PHE A 249 9.76 -5.10 -5.41
C PHE A 249 10.45 -6.09 -6.35
N ALA A 250 9.79 -7.21 -6.61
CA ALA A 250 10.26 -8.18 -7.62
C ALA A 250 9.89 -7.65 -9.01
N ARG A 251 10.87 -7.12 -9.73
CA ARG A 251 10.68 -6.59 -11.09
C ARG A 251 10.07 -7.66 -12.01
N PRO A 252 9.10 -7.33 -12.86
CA PRO A 252 8.44 -8.31 -13.73
C PRO A 252 9.36 -8.80 -14.87
N GLY A 253 10.39 -8.04 -15.23
CA GLY A 253 11.18 -8.28 -16.44
C GLY A 253 10.31 -8.10 -17.69
N THR A 254 10.19 -9.13 -18.51
CA THR A 254 9.33 -9.16 -19.71
C THR A 254 8.01 -9.93 -19.46
N ALA A 255 7.75 -10.35 -18.23
CA ALA A 255 6.54 -11.08 -17.90
C ALA A 255 5.30 -10.18 -17.98
N LEU A 256 4.22 -10.72 -18.52
CA LEU A 256 2.90 -10.09 -18.47
C LEU A 256 2.27 -10.33 -17.09
N MET A 257 1.33 -9.47 -16.72
CA MET A 257 0.55 -9.60 -15.48
C MET A 257 0.01 -11.03 -15.32
N GLY A 258 0.12 -11.56 -14.11
CA GLY A 258 -0.30 -12.91 -13.77
C GLY A 258 0.70 -14.02 -14.11
N ASN A 259 1.83 -13.70 -14.73
CA ASN A 259 2.90 -14.65 -15.01
C ASN A 259 4.07 -14.50 -14.03
N ILE A 260 4.86 -15.59 -13.93
CA ILE A 260 6.09 -15.56 -13.12
C ILE A 260 7.07 -14.55 -13.76
N SER A 261 7.67 -13.69 -12.92
CA SER A 261 8.70 -12.75 -13.35
C SER A 261 9.84 -13.47 -14.10
N THR A 262 10.27 -12.86 -15.19
CA THR A 262 11.48 -13.26 -15.94
C THR A 262 12.75 -12.62 -15.36
N ASP A 263 12.63 -11.61 -14.52
CA ASP A 263 13.72 -11.06 -13.73
C ASP A 263 14.07 -12.02 -12.59
N SER A 264 15.35 -12.20 -12.31
CA SER A 264 15.82 -13.11 -11.27
C SER A 264 16.47 -12.40 -10.07
N THR A 265 16.51 -11.08 -10.04
CA THR A 265 17.18 -10.29 -9.00
C THR A 265 16.64 -10.61 -7.62
N TYR A 266 15.32 -10.79 -7.48
CA TYR A 266 14.69 -11.18 -6.21
C TYR A 266 15.14 -12.55 -5.68
N LYS A 267 15.69 -13.43 -6.54
CA LYS A 267 16.25 -14.75 -6.17
C LYS A 267 17.74 -14.69 -5.85
N SER A 268 18.36 -13.52 -5.98
CA SER A 268 19.80 -13.38 -5.78
C SER A 268 20.19 -13.65 -4.32
N THR A 269 21.40 -14.17 -4.12
CA THR A 269 21.96 -14.35 -2.78
C THR A 269 21.98 -13.04 -2.00
N ALA A 270 22.29 -11.91 -2.64
CA ALA A 270 22.32 -10.60 -2.01
C ALA A 270 20.96 -10.24 -1.39
N VAL A 271 19.87 -10.36 -2.16
CA VAL A 271 18.51 -10.08 -1.65
C VAL A 271 18.13 -11.03 -0.53
N SER A 272 18.40 -12.32 -0.70
CA SER A 272 18.11 -13.34 0.33
C SER A 272 18.85 -13.06 1.65
N GLU A 273 20.13 -12.73 1.60
CA GLU A 273 20.92 -12.43 2.82
C GLU A 273 20.49 -11.11 3.49
N ILE A 274 20.08 -10.11 2.71
CA ILE A 274 19.52 -8.88 3.26
C ILE A 274 18.19 -9.14 3.98
N ILE A 275 17.31 -9.97 3.42
CA ILE A 275 16.06 -10.39 4.08
C ILE A 275 16.35 -11.11 5.40
N LYS A 276 17.29 -12.05 5.40
CA LYS A 276 17.71 -12.75 6.63
C LYS A 276 18.25 -11.77 7.67
N PHE A 277 19.08 -10.82 7.24
CA PHE A 277 19.61 -9.77 8.11
C PHE A 277 18.48 -8.96 8.74
N HIS A 278 17.53 -8.48 7.92
CA HIS A 278 16.36 -7.73 8.40
C HIS A 278 15.60 -8.53 9.47
N ASN A 279 15.22 -9.78 9.16
CA ASN A 279 14.43 -10.62 10.06
C ASN A 279 15.16 -10.93 11.38
N LEU A 280 16.50 -10.99 11.35
CA LEU A 280 17.30 -11.26 12.54
C LEU A 280 17.48 -10.02 13.42
N PHE A 281 17.56 -8.83 12.83
CA PHE A 281 17.96 -7.60 13.51
C PHE A 281 16.84 -6.56 13.65
N VAL A 282 15.67 -6.76 13.05
CA VAL A 282 14.51 -5.90 13.28
C VAL A 282 14.22 -5.81 14.78
N GLY A 283 13.95 -4.61 15.29
CA GLY A 283 13.76 -4.37 16.73
C GLY A 283 15.05 -4.17 17.54
N GLN A 284 16.21 -4.40 16.96
CA GLN A 284 17.49 -4.14 17.63
C GLN A 284 17.91 -2.66 17.54
N SER A 285 18.89 -2.25 18.33
CA SER A 285 19.39 -0.86 18.27
C SER A 285 20.05 -0.57 16.93
N GLU A 286 19.72 0.60 16.37
CA GLU A 286 20.24 1.11 15.11
C GLU A 286 21.32 2.19 15.39
N LYS A 287 22.41 2.14 14.63
CA LYS A 287 23.39 3.23 14.53
C LYS A 287 23.59 3.55 13.05
N LEU A 288 23.18 4.74 12.66
CA LEU A 288 23.42 5.28 11.32
C LEU A 288 24.80 5.90 11.24
N GLY A 289 25.59 5.53 10.22
CA GLY A 289 26.97 5.98 10.02
C GLY A 289 27.18 6.77 8.74
#